data_481429ec59dd4e557fc2937cb143640a
#
_entry.id   481429ec59dd4e557fc2937cb143640a
#
_cell.length_a   1.000
_cell.length_b   1.000
_cell.length_c   1.000
_cell.angle_alpha   90.00
_cell.angle_beta   90.00
_cell.angle_gamma   90.00
#
_symmetry.space_group_name_H-M   'P 1'
#
loop_
_entity.id
_entity.type
_entity.pdbx_description
1 polymer ?
#
loop_
_entity_poly.entity_id
_entity_poly.type
_entity_poly.pdbx_seq_one_letter_code
_entity_poly.pdbx_strand_id
1 'polypeptide(L)'
;LEREGPDNFYSVYRAHNYHFKIYGAMFLGQPSAALKAAEDLISTLPTETLKPMADWFEGFIPMKQHVLIRFGRWQDILDQALPEDEELYSVTLAMMRYARTVAFANTQQIDAAHTERDRFYEARDKVPESRMLFNNTCRDILGVAEQMMLGELAYHMNDHETAFAHLRKSVEIDDNLPYDEP
;
A
#
# COMPACT_ATOMS: atom_id res chain seq x y z
N LEU A 1 3.76 20.78 17.73
CA LEU A 1 2.42 21.11 17.21
C LEU A 1 1.93 22.46 17.71
N GLU A 2 1.99 22.74 19.01
CA GLU A 2 1.48 23.99 19.58
C GLU A 2 2.28 25.25 19.19
N ARG A 3 3.55 25.12 18.80
CA ARG A 3 4.42 26.26 18.45
C ARG A 3 4.54 26.58 16.97
N GLU A 4 4.41 25.59 16.07
CA GLU A 4 4.76 25.76 14.65
C GLU A 4 3.65 25.35 13.69
N GLY A 5 2.48 24.96 14.19
CA GLY A 5 1.34 24.52 13.39
C GLY A 5 1.49 23.11 12.78
N PRO A 6 0.46 22.62 12.08
CA PRO A 6 0.47 21.28 11.49
C PRO A 6 1.31 21.16 10.21
N ASP A 7 1.53 22.27 9.49
CA ASP A 7 2.10 22.28 8.15
C ASP A 7 3.54 22.83 8.14
N ASN A 8 4.47 22.02 8.63
CA ASN A 8 5.90 22.38 8.67
C ASN A 8 6.76 21.16 8.32
N PHE A 9 8.06 21.35 8.17
CA PHE A 9 9.05 20.30 7.88
C PHE A 9 8.94 19.09 8.83
N TYR A 10 8.56 19.28 10.10
CA TYR A 10 8.35 18.18 11.05
C TYR A 10 7.10 17.32 10.76
N SER A 11 6.21 17.74 9.86
CA SER A 11 5.09 16.90 9.40
C SER A 11 5.58 15.62 8.74
N VAL A 12 6.70 15.69 8.02
CA VAL A 12 7.38 14.57 7.39
C VAL A 12 7.92 13.58 8.42
N TYR A 13 8.57 14.06 9.48
CA TYR A 13 9.02 13.21 10.59
C TYR A 13 7.85 12.56 11.33
N ARG A 14 6.67 13.20 11.35
CA ARG A 14 5.47 12.57 11.93
C ARG A 14 4.99 11.41 11.07
N ALA A 15 5.00 11.56 9.74
CA ALA A 15 4.65 10.47 8.82
C ALA A 15 5.57 9.26 9.04
N HIS A 16 6.88 9.48 9.11
CA HIS A 16 7.88 8.46 9.44
C HIS A 16 7.58 7.78 10.80
N ASN A 17 7.36 8.55 11.86
CA ASN A 17 7.06 7.98 13.19
C ASN A 17 5.74 7.18 13.21
N TYR A 18 4.71 7.62 12.48
CA TYR A 18 3.47 6.85 12.33
C TYR A 18 3.70 5.57 11.54
N HIS A 19 4.55 5.60 10.51
CA HIS A 19 4.92 4.42 9.75
C HIS A 19 5.52 3.33 10.66
N PHE A 20 6.50 3.67 11.51
CA PHE A 20 7.01 2.74 12.54
C PHE A 20 5.94 2.21 13.48
N LYS A 21 5.06 3.10 13.95
CA LYS A 21 3.97 2.72 14.84
C LYS A 21 3.00 1.75 14.17
N ILE A 22 2.72 1.93 12.87
CA ILE A 22 1.87 1.02 12.10
C ILE A 22 2.50 -0.37 12.07
N TYR A 23 3.78 -0.47 11.68
CA TYR A 23 4.50 -1.75 11.64
C TYR A 23 4.56 -2.42 13.01
N GLY A 24 4.96 -1.71 14.05
CA GLY A 24 4.99 -2.23 15.41
C GLY A 24 3.63 -2.78 15.87
N ALA A 25 2.55 -2.06 15.59
CA ALA A 25 1.20 -2.48 15.92
C ALA A 25 0.74 -3.70 15.09
N MET A 26 1.11 -3.78 13.80
CA MET A 26 0.81 -4.95 12.96
C MET A 26 1.53 -6.21 13.46
N PHE A 27 2.82 -6.11 13.83
CA PHE A 27 3.58 -7.23 14.38
C PHE A 27 3.07 -7.69 15.75
N LEU A 28 2.60 -6.74 16.56
CA LEU A 28 1.98 -7.04 17.87
C LEU A 28 0.53 -7.55 17.77
N GLY A 29 -0.04 -7.65 16.57
CA GLY A 29 -1.42 -8.09 16.39
C GLY A 29 -2.46 -7.10 16.92
N GLN A 30 -2.21 -5.79 16.84
CA GLN A 30 -3.06 -4.72 17.39
C GLN A 30 -3.77 -3.93 16.26
N PRO A 31 -4.89 -4.44 15.70
CA PRO A 31 -5.54 -3.84 14.54
C PRO A 31 -6.01 -2.40 14.76
N SER A 32 -6.61 -2.11 15.92
CA SER A 32 -7.13 -0.78 16.23
C SER A 32 -6.01 0.26 16.34
N ALA A 33 -4.87 -0.10 16.93
CA ALA A 33 -3.72 0.78 17.06
C ALA A 33 -3.06 1.03 15.69
N ALA A 34 -2.95 -0.02 14.86
CA ALA A 34 -2.39 0.07 13.50
C ALA A 34 -3.27 0.94 12.59
N LEU A 35 -4.59 0.73 12.58
CA LEU A 35 -5.54 1.53 11.79
C LEU A 35 -5.52 3.00 12.22
N LYS A 36 -5.58 3.26 13.53
CA LYS A 36 -5.50 4.65 14.00
C LYS A 36 -4.19 5.32 13.60
N ALA A 37 -3.07 4.61 13.69
CA ALA A 37 -1.78 5.18 13.30
C ALA A 37 -1.73 5.44 11.79
N ALA A 38 -2.34 4.59 10.94
CA ALA A 38 -2.43 4.81 9.50
C ALA A 38 -3.30 6.03 9.15
N GLU A 39 -4.42 6.23 9.85
CA GLU A 39 -5.27 7.41 9.70
C GLU A 39 -4.57 8.68 10.17
N ASP A 40 -3.88 8.62 11.29
CA ASP A 40 -3.08 9.72 11.81
C ASP A 40 -1.94 10.09 10.83
N LEU A 41 -1.28 9.09 10.18
CA LEU A 41 -0.27 9.30 9.15
C LEU A 41 -0.86 10.08 7.97
N ILE A 42 -1.96 9.61 7.40
CA ILE A 42 -2.63 10.27 6.27
C ILE A 42 -3.00 11.71 6.63
N SER A 43 -3.47 11.96 7.85
CA SER A 43 -3.84 13.30 8.31
C SER A 43 -2.66 14.26 8.44
N THR A 44 -1.41 13.75 8.53
CA THR A 44 -0.20 14.58 8.57
C THR A 44 0.28 15.01 7.19
N LEU A 45 -0.28 14.43 6.13
CA LEU A 45 0.07 14.70 4.74
C LEU A 45 -1.17 15.16 3.94
N PRO A 46 -1.75 16.32 4.29
CA PRO A 46 -2.87 16.87 3.53
C PRO A 46 -2.42 17.15 2.08
N THR A 47 -3.35 17.13 1.15
CA THR A 47 -3.09 17.27 -0.30
C THR A 47 -2.18 18.44 -0.63
N GLU A 48 -2.37 19.59 -0.01
CA GLU A 48 -1.57 20.80 -0.25
C GLU A 48 -0.11 20.62 0.19
N THR A 49 0.13 19.88 1.27
CA THR A 49 1.48 19.56 1.75
C THR A 49 2.11 18.45 0.92
N LEU A 50 1.32 17.47 0.52
CA LEU A 50 1.78 16.32 -0.27
C LEU A 50 2.18 16.73 -1.69
N LYS A 51 1.36 17.54 -2.36
CA LYS A 51 1.49 17.86 -3.79
C LYS A 51 2.90 18.31 -4.23
N PRO A 52 3.58 19.26 -3.56
CA PRO A 52 4.94 19.66 -3.94
C PRO A 52 6.02 18.61 -3.64
N MET A 53 5.71 17.59 -2.85
CA MET A 53 6.64 16.56 -2.39
C MET A 53 6.15 15.13 -2.70
N ALA A 54 5.24 14.99 -3.65
CA ALA A 54 4.57 13.74 -3.93
C ALA A 54 5.55 12.61 -4.30
N ASP A 55 6.64 12.94 -5.00
CA ASP A 55 7.67 11.97 -5.38
C ASP A 55 8.36 11.29 -4.19
N TRP A 56 8.30 11.91 -3.00
CA TRP A 56 8.95 11.41 -1.79
C TRP A 56 7.97 10.90 -0.72
N PHE A 57 6.69 11.33 -0.77
CA PHE A 57 5.77 11.10 0.35
C PHE A 57 4.45 10.43 -0.04
N GLU A 58 4.10 10.38 -1.32
CA GLU A 58 2.86 9.73 -1.72
C GLU A 58 2.89 8.22 -1.42
N GLY A 59 4.07 7.58 -1.49
CA GLY A 59 4.25 6.18 -1.12
C GLY A 59 3.87 5.82 0.32
N PHE A 60 3.77 6.79 1.24
CA PHE A 60 3.30 6.56 2.62
C PHE A 60 1.78 6.48 2.74
N ILE A 61 1.03 7.10 1.83
CA ILE A 61 -0.43 7.18 1.91
C ILE A 61 -1.10 5.80 1.92
N PRO A 62 -0.68 4.80 1.10
CA PRO A 62 -1.36 3.50 1.06
C PRO A 62 -1.08 2.58 2.26
N MET A 63 -0.37 3.02 3.30
CA MET A 63 -0.07 2.20 4.48
C MET A 63 -1.33 1.61 5.15
N LYS A 64 -2.47 2.29 5.06
CA LYS A 64 -3.76 1.77 5.52
C LYS A 64 -4.13 0.44 4.83
N GLN A 65 -3.78 0.26 3.55
CA GLN A 65 -4.08 -0.97 2.81
C GLN A 65 -3.32 -2.17 3.38
N HIS A 66 -2.05 -1.99 3.76
CA HIS A 66 -1.27 -3.04 4.42
C HIS A 66 -1.89 -3.49 5.74
N VAL A 67 -2.38 -2.54 6.54
CA VAL A 67 -3.07 -2.85 7.80
C VAL A 67 -4.35 -3.65 7.54
N LEU A 68 -5.17 -3.21 6.59
CA LEU A 68 -6.43 -3.86 6.28
C LEU A 68 -6.23 -5.28 5.74
N ILE A 69 -5.25 -5.49 4.85
CA ILE A 69 -4.88 -6.82 4.34
C ILE A 69 -4.38 -7.69 5.49
N ARG A 70 -3.44 -7.21 6.31
CA ARG A 70 -2.86 -7.94 7.44
C ARG A 70 -3.90 -8.49 8.40
N PHE A 71 -5.00 -7.77 8.61
CA PHE A 71 -6.06 -8.14 9.53
C PHE A 71 -7.32 -8.69 8.86
N GLY A 72 -7.29 -8.98 7.56
CA GLY A 72 -8.40 -9.58 6.82
C GLY A 72 -9.65 -8.69 6.76
N ARG A 73 -9.47 -7.37 6.75
CA ARG A 73 -10.56 -6.39 6.74
C ARG A 73 -11.07 -6.17 5.31
N TRP A 74 -11.49 -7.26 4.66
CA TRP A 74 -11.82 -7.27 3.23
C TRP A 74 -12.93 -6.30 2.85
N GLN A 75 -14.00 -6.24 3.63
CA GLN A 75 -15.10 -5.33 3.35
C GLN A 75 -14.66 -3.87 3.48
N ASP A 76 -13.83 -3.55 4.48
CA ASP A 76 -13.31 -2.18 4.65
C ASP A 76 -12.40 -1.76 3.48
N ILE A 77 -11.71 -2.71 2.81
CA ILE A 77 -10.96 -2.45 1.58
C ILE A 77 -11.92 -2.12 0.45
N LEU A 78 -12.96 -2.93 0.28
CA LEU A 78 -13.91 -2.80 -0.85
C LEU A 78 -14.78 -1.53 -0.74
N ASP A 79 -15.09 -1.09 0.46
CA ASP A 79 -15.93 0.08 0.73
C ASP A 79 -15.20 1.43 0.57
N GLN A 80 -13.87 1.41 0.46
CA GLN A 80 -13.11 2.65 0.27
C GLN A 80 -13.34 3.25 -1.11
N ALA A 81 -13.59 4.56 -1.15
CA ALA A 81 -13.54 5.32 -2.39
C ALA A 81 -12.09 5.38 -2.91
N LEU A 82 -11.94 5.29 -4.21
CA LEU A 82 -10.66 5.50 -4.88
C LEU A 82 -10.33 7.00 -4.94
N PRO A 83 -9.05 7.38 -5.03
CA PRO A 83 -8.66 8.78 -5.14
C PRO A 83 -9.21 9.42 -6.43
N GLU A 84 -9.70 10.66 -6.33
CA GLU A 84 -10.20 11.42 -7.48
C GLU A 84 -9.04 11.95 -8.33
N ASP A 85 -7.94 12.38 -7.70
CA ASP A 85 -6.71 12.83 -8.37
C ASP A 85 -5.77 11.63 -8.58
N GLU A 86 -6.02 10.87 -9.66
CA GLU A 86 -5.25 9.66 -9.98
C GLU A 86 -3.78 9.96 -10.32
N GLU A 87 -3.45 11.18 -10.75
CA GLU A 87 -2.07 11.56 -11.06
C GLU A 87 -1.27 11.81 -9.78
N LEU A 88 -1.83 12.58 -8.85
CA LEU A 88 -1.21 12.83 -7.55
C LEU A 88 -1.06 11.55 -6.74
N TYR A 89 -2.10 10.73 -6.70
CA TYR A 89 -2.21 9.52 -5.89
C TYR A 89 -1.99 8.23 -6.70
N SER A 90 -1.05 8.24 -7.63
CA SER A 90 -0.82 7.13 -8.57
C SER A 90 -0.37 5.84 -7.88
N VAL A 91 0.52 5.91 -6.89
CA VAL A 91 0.96 4.75 -6.09
C VAL A 91 -0.18 4.26 -5.20
N THR A 92 -0.90 5.20 -4.57
CA THR A 92 -2.06 4.90 -3.72
C THR A 92 -3.13 4.17 -4.52
N LEU A 93 -3.44 4.63 -5.74
CA LEU A 93 -4.41 3.97 -6.61
C LEU A 93 -3.97 2.54 -6.95
N ALA A 94 -2.72 2.34 -7.35
CA ALA A 94 -2.18 1.02 -7.65
C ALA A 94 -2.27 0.09 -6.43
N MET A 95 -1.87 0.56 -5.25
CA MET A 95 -1.96 -0.20 -4.00
C MET A 95 -3.40 -0.51 -3.59
N MET A 96 -4.35 0.39 -3.82
CA MET A 96 -5.77 0.12 -3.57
C MET A 96 -6.32 -0.93 -4.54
N ARG A 97 -5.92 -0.92 -5.82
CA ARG A 97 -6.29 -1.95 -6.79
C ARG A 97 -5.72 -3.32 -6.41
N TYR A 98 -4.46 -3.37 -6.00
CA TYR A 98 -3.86 -4.57 -5.42
C TYR A 98 -4.66 -5.08 -4.22
N ALA A 99 -4.93 -4.24 -3.23
CA ALA A 99 -5.68 -4.60 -2.03
C ALA A 99 -7.09 -5.12 -2.36
N ARG A 100 -7.79 -4.49 -3.32
CA ARG A 100 -9.11 -4.92 -3.77
C ARG A 100 -9.06 -6.27 -4.48
N THR A 101 -8.02 -6.54 -5.29
CA THR A 101 -7.83 -7.87 -5.91
C THR A 101 -7.71 -8.95 -4.84
N VAL A 102 -6.87 -8.72 -3.82
CA VAL A 102 -6.70 -9.65 -2.69
C VAL A 102 -8.01 -9.82 -1.92
N ALA A 103 -8.73 -8.73 -1.65
CA ALA A 103 -10.01 -8.77 -0.94
C ALA A 103 -11.09 -9.55 -1.71
N PHE A 104 -11.21 -9.35 -3.02
CA PHE A 104 -12.13 -10.10 -3.86
C PHE A 104 -11.78 -11.59 -3.93
N ALA A 105 -10.49 -11.92 -4.06
CA ALA A 105 -10.02 -13.31 -4.03
C ALA A 105 -10.37 -13.99 -2.70
N ASN A 106 -10.08 -13.34 -1.57
CA ASN A 106 -10.38 -13.85 -0.23
C ASN A 106 -11.90 -13.97 0.05
N THR A 107 -12.73 -13.20 -0.62
CA THR A 107 -14.20 -13.30 -0.53
C THR A 107 -14.82 -14.14 -1.64
N GLN A 108 -14.02 -14.93 -2.36
CA GLN A 108 -14.43 -15.85 -3.44
C GLN A 108 -15.11 -15.18 -4.64
N GLN A 109 -14.84 -13.90 -4.85
CA GLN A 109 -15.34 -13.12 -5.99
C GLN A 109 -14.28 -13.08 -7.11
N ILE A 110 -13.94 -14.23 -7.67
CA ILE A 110 -12.77 -14.43 -8.55
C ILE A 110 -12.83 -13.56 -9.81
N ASP A 111 -13.98 -13.42 -10.45
CA ASP A 111 -14.12 -12.58 -11.66
C ASP A 111 -13.87 -11.10 -11.35
N ALA A 112 -14.34 -10.63 -10.20
CA ALA A 112 -14.06 -9.27 -9.74
C ALA A 112 -12.57 -9.09 -9.40
N ALA A 113 -11.93 -10.11 -8.81
CA ALA A 113 -10.51 -10.11 -8.55
C ALA A 113 -9.69 -9.99 -9.85
N HIS A 114 -10.03 -10.75 -10.90
CA HIS A 114 -9.39 -10.61 -12.20
C HIS A 114 -9.56 -9.20 -12.79
N THR A 115 -10.74 -8.62 -12.68
CA THR A 115 -11.01 -7.25 -13.14
C THR A 115 -10.17 -6.23 -12.39
N GLU A 116 -10.05 -6.33 -11.07
CA GLU A 116 -9.22 -5.40 -10.28
C GLU A 116 -7.71 -5.61 -10.51
N ARG A 117 -7.26 -6.86 -10.75
CA ARG A 117 -5.89 -7.15 -11.18
C ARG A 117 -5.54 -6.41 -12.49
N ASP A 118 -6.42 -6.46 -13.48
CA ASP A 118 -6.17 -5.79 -14.76
C ASP A 118 -6.10 -4.27 -14.57
N ARG A 119 -6.96 -3.70 -13.72
CA ARG A 119 -6.91 -2.30 -13.30
C ARG A 119 -5.67 -1.94 -12.47
N PHE A 120 -5.14 -2.91 -11.70
CA PHE A 120 -3.85 -2.73 -11.02
C PHE A 120 -2.72 -2.51 -12.03
N TYR A 121 -2.66 -3.31 -13.09
CA TYR A 121 -1.64 -3.13 -14.12
C TYR A 121 -1.75 -1.76 -14.80
N GLU A 122 -2.96 -1.34 -15.15
CA GLU A 122 -3.20 -0.01 -15.72
C GLU A 122 -2.75 1.12 -14.79
N ALA A 123 -3.01 0.99 -13.50
CA ALA A 123 -2.63 1.98 -12.49
C ALA A 123 -1.11 1.98 -12.26
N ARG A 124 -0.49 0.80 -12.09
CA ARG A 124 0.95 0.64 -11.89
C ARG A 124 1.76 1.26 -13.05
N ASP A 125 1.33 1.02 -14.29
CA ASP A 125 2.04 1.51 -15.46
C ASP A 125 2.01 3.05 -15.59
N LYS A 126 1.07 3.71 -14.90
CA LYS A 126 0.97 5.18 -14.79
C LYS A 126 1.83 5.76 -13.67
N VAL A 127 2.35 4.95 -12.73
CA VAL A 127 3.18 5.44 -11.63
C VAL A 127 4.48 6.02 -12.21
N PRO A 128 4.83 7.28 -11.93
CA PRO A 128 6.08 7.87 -12.39
C PRO A 128 7.31 7.14 -11.79
N GLU A 129 8.38 7.05 -12.56
CA GLU A 129 9.66 6.49 -12.07
C GLU A 129 10.29 7.33 -10.95
N SER A 130 9.91 8.61 -10.87
CA SER A 130 10.34 9.53 -9.82
C SER A 130 9.71 9.26 -8.46
N ARG A 131 8.62 8.47 -8.40
CA ARG A 131 7.98 8.12 -7.13
C ARG A 131 8.86 7.17 -6.33
N MET A 132 9.29 7.64 -5.17
CA MET A 132 10.19 6.91 -4.26
C MET A 132 9.50 6.65 -2.91
N LEU A 133 9.90 5.57 -2.29
CA LEU A 133 9.71 5.35 -0.86
C LEU A 133 11.06 4.94 -0.29
N PHE A 134 11.66 5.83 0.49
CA PHE A 134 13.06 5.71 0.92
C PHE A 134 14.02 5.49 -0.26
N ASN A 135 14.81 4.43 -0.25
CA ASN A 135 15.81 4.09 -1.26
C ASN A 135 15.22 3.34 -2.48
N ASN A 136 13.94 3.01 -2.47
CA ASN A 136 13.32 2.19 -3.49
C ASN A 136 12.37 3.00 -4.37
N THR A 137 12.30 2.68 -5.67
CA THR A 137 11.21 3.20 -6.49
C THR A 137 9.89 2.57 -6.07
N CYS A 138 8.80 3.33 -6.11
CA CYS A 138 7.48 2.76 -5.84
C CYS A 138 7.11 1.67 -6.86
N ARG A 139 7.66 1.71 -8.08
CA ARG A 139 7.47 0.66 -9.09
C ARG A 139 8.09 -0.67 -8.67
N ASP A 140 9.27 -0.66 -8.06
CA ASP A 140 9.92 -1.88 -7.54
C ASP A 140 9.11 -2.48 -6.40
N ILE A 141 8.63 -1.64 -5.49
CA ILE A 141 7.74 -2.05 -4.38
C ILE A 141 6.43 -2.64 -4.91
N LEU A 142 5.84 -2.04 -5.95
CA LEU A 142 4.64 -2.57 -6.61
C LEU A 142 4.91 -3.90 -7.32
N GLY A 143 6.16 -4.22 -7.66
CA GLY A 143 6.57 -5.55 -8.13
C GLY A 143 6.41 -6.63 -7.05
N VAL A 144 6.69 -6.32 -5.79
CA VAL A 144 6.41 -7.19 -4.64
C VAL A 144 4.90 -7.42 -4.49
N ALA A 145 4.12 -6.33 -4.52
CA ALA A 145 2.67 -6.37 -4.43
C ALA A 145 2.03 -7.19 -5.58
N GLU A 146 2.54 -7.06 -6.80
CA GLU A 146 2.10 -7.84 -7.96
C GLU A 146 2.22 -9.34 -7.71
N GLN A 147 3.40 -9.80 -7.29
CA GLN A 147 3.63 -11.22 -7.08
C GLN A 147 2.82 -11.75 -5.90
N MET A 148 2.66 -10.98 -4.84
CA MET A 148 1.79 -11.36 -3.72
C MET A 148 0.32 -11.47 -4.18
N MET A 149 -0.17 -10.51 -4.95
CA MET A 149 -1.53 -10.50 -5.52
C MET A 149 -1.80 -11.74 -6.38
N LEU A 150 -0.87 -12.06 -7.28
CA LEU A 150 -0.99 -13.23 -8.16
C LEU A 150 -0.98 -14.53 -7.36
N GLY A 151 -0.15 -14.59 -6.32
CA GLY A 151 -0.10 -15.73 -5.41
C GLY A 151 -1.41 -15.94 -4.64
N GLU A 152 -1.97 -14.88 -4.06
CA GLU A 152 -3.26 -14.93 -3.36
C GLU A 152 -4.40 -15.33 -4.31
N LEU A 153 -4.45 -14.75 -5.51
CA LEU A 153 -5.48 -15.07 -6.49
C LEU A 153 -5.39 -16.55 -6.91
N ALA A 154 -4.22 -17.05 -7.26
CA ALA A 154 -4.01 -18.46 -7.63
C ALA A 154 -4.36 -19.39 -6.47
N TYR A 155 -4.02 -19.04 -5.23
CA TYR A 155 -4.37 -19.81 -4.04
C TYR A 155 -5.88 -19.99 -3.89
N HIS A 156 -6.65 -18.92 -4.06
CA HIS A 156 -8.10 -18.95 -3.97
C HIS A 156 -8.77 -19.61 -5.16
N MET A 157 -8.05 -19.82 -6.26
CA MET A 157 -8.45 -20.65 -7.41
C MET A 157 -8.05 -22.12 -7.24
N ASN A 158 -7.48 -22.52 -6.10
CA ASN A 158 -6.94 -23.85 -5.80
C ASN A 158 -5.73 -24.27 -6.68
N ASP A 159 -5.09 -23.34 -7.35
CA ASP A 159 -3.81 -23.56 -8.04
C ASP A 159 -2.64 -23.26 -7.07
N HIS A 160 -2.39 -24.21 -6.16
CA HIS A 160 -1.41 -24.03 -5.10
C HIS A 160 0.04 -24.04 -5.62
N GLU A 161 0.33 -24.71 -6.73
CA GLU A 161 1.67 -24.70 -7.32
C GLU A 161 2.03 -23.30 -7.82
N THR A 162 1.18 -22.71 -8.65
CA THR A 162 1.32 -21.33 -9.14
C THR A 162 1.30 -20.33 -8.00
N ALA A 163 0.40 -20.50 -7.02
CA ALA A 163 0.30 -19.64 -5.86
C ALA A 163 1.64 -19.54 -5.10
N PHE A 164 2.21 -20.67 -4.72
CA PHE A 164 3.49 -20.67 -3.99
C PHE A 164 4.68 -20.24 -4.82
N ALA A 165 4.66 -20.42 -6.15
CA ALA A 165 5.68 -19.87 -7.01
C ALA A 165 5.68 -18.34 -6.98
N HIS A 166 4.51 -17.70 -7.10
CA HIS A 166 4.37 -16.25 -7.00
C HIS A 166 4.69 -15.71 -5.61
N LEU A 167 4.22 -16.34 -4.54
CA LEU A 167 4.52 -15.90 -3.17
C LEU A 167 6.02 -15.95 -2.85
N ARG A 168 6.73 -17.01 -3.29
CA ARG A 168 8.20 -17.06 -3.16
C ARG A 168 8.88 -15.99 -4.00
N LYS A 169 8.36 -15.69 -5.20
CA LYS A 169 8.90 -14.62 -6.04
C LYS A 169 8.70 -13.25 -5.43
N SER A 170 7.57 -13.02 -4.74
CA SER A 170 7.34 -11.80 -3.96
C SER A 170 8.43 -11.60 -2.90
N VAL A 171 8.72 -12.63 -2.11
CA VAL A 171 9.79 -12.61 -1.10
C VAL A 171 11.16 -12.37 -1.74
N GLU A 172 11.47 -13.06 -2.86
CA GLU A 172 12.73 -12.88 -3.58
C GLU A 172 12.93 -11.43 -4.07
N ILE A 173 11.86 -10.79 -4.56
CA ILE A 173 11.93 -9.39 -4.98
C ILE A 173 12.17 -8.50 -3.77
N ASP A 174 11.42 -8.69 -2.68
CA ASP A 174 11.55 -7.93 -1.45
C ASP A 174 12.96 -8.03 -0.84
N ASP A 175 13.52 -9.24 -0.78
CA ASP A 175 14.88 -9.50 -0.30
C ASP A 175 15.98 -8.80 -1.14
N ASN A 176 15.68 -8.44 -2.39
CA ASN A 176 16.60 -7.75 -3.30
C ASN A 176 16.38 -6.23 -3.35
N LEU A 177 15.37 -5.69 -2.68
CA LEU A 177 15.20 -4.25 -2.55
C LEU A 177 16.34 -3.66 -1.71
N PRO A 178 16.89 -2.48 -2.08
CA PRO A 178 17.83 -1.77 -1.24
C PRO A 178 17.27 -1.53 0.16
N TYR A 179 18.03 -1.96 1.19
CA TYR A 179 17.63 -1.73 2.57
C TYR A 179 17.59 -0.24 2.89
N ASP A 180 16.56 0.16 3.60
CA ASP A 180 16.48 1.45 4.28
C ASP A 180 15.82 1.26 5.65
N GLU A 181 16.12 2.15 6.57
CA GLU A 181 15.42 2.16 7.86
C GLU A 181 13.98 2.65 7.64
N PRO A 182 13.01 1.93 8.15
CA PRO A 182 11.60 2.28 8.01
C PRO A 182 11.23 3.58 8.72
#